data_b13d8083ac679d7eb52c3805288b75c1
#
_entry.id   b13d8083ac679d7eb52c3805288b75c1
#
_cell.length_a   1.000
_cell.length_b   1.000
_cell.length_c   1.000
_cell.angle_alpha   90.00
_cell.angle_beta   90.00
_cell.angle_gamma   90.00
#
_symmetry.space_group_name_H-M   'P 1'
#
loop_
_entity.id
_entity.type
_entity.pdbx_description
1 polymer ?
#
loop_
_entity_poly.entity_id
_entity_poly.type
_entity_poly.pdbx_seq_one_letter_code
_entity_poly.pdbx_strand_id
1 'polypeptide(L)'
;MEDLKGRTALVTGASTGIGAAVAIAYAARGMRVAVHYNSSAEAAEKVVATIKGAGGDAFTLRADVRDTAAIKAATQEAHDKLGGIDVLVNNAGSLVKRLPIADFDDAVFDEVLHINARSVLAFCREVVPLMRAQGRGGSIVNVSSIAARNGGGPGAYLYAGAKGFVSTATRGLAKELAPDRIRVNAVSPGVIQTPFHDRFSTPQLLESFKAAIPLARIGEPDDCVGAFLYLASEQLSGYVTGQILEVNGGQYMP
;
A
#
# COMPACT_ATOMS: atom_id res chain seq x y z
N MET A 1 -10.00 -4.24 -18.47
CA MET A 1 -10.27 -3.79 -17.09
C MET A 1 -11.45 -2.79 -17.06
N GLU A 2 -12.47 -3.08 -17.81
CA GLU A 2 -13.70 -2.27 -17.84
C GLU A 2 -14.45 -2.31 -16.51
N ASP A 3 -14.26 -3.38 -15.74
CA ASP A 3 -14.85 -3.59 -14.42
C ASP A 3 -14.35 -2.63 -13.33
N LEU A 4 -13.27 -1.90 -13.59
CA LEU A 4 -12.76 -0.84 -12.69
C LEU A 4 -13.48 0.51 -12.90
N LYS A 5 -14.08 0.72 -14.06
CA LYS A 5 -14.75 1.98 -14.37
C LYS A 5 -15.94 2.24 -13.43
N GLY A 6 -15.96 3.42 -12.82
CA GLY A 6 -16.96 3.81 -11.83
C GLY A 6 -16.76 3.22 -10.44
N ARG A 7 -15.76 2.35 -10.23
CA ARG A 7 -15.36 1.89 -8.89
C ARG A 7 -14.63 2.97 -8.11
N THR A 8 -14.53 2.76 -6.82
CA THR A 8 -13.94 3.71 -5.87
C THR A 8 -12.74 3.11 -5.14
N ALA A 9 -11.72 3.91 -4.88
CA ALA A 9 -10.53 3.47 -4.18
C ALA A 9 -10.08 4.45 -3.08
N LEU A 10 -9.69 3.92 -1.94
CA LEU A 10 -8.91 4.62 -0.92
C LEU A 10 -7.47 4.10 -0.98
N VAL A 11 -6.52 4.98 -1.31
CA VAL A 11 -5.09 4.65 -1.40
C VAL A 11 -4.34 5.38 -0.30
N THR A 12 -3.80 4.64 0.68
CA THR A 12 -3.07 5.25 1.79
C THR A 12 -1.61 5.55 1.39
N GLY A 13 -1.05 6.68 1.89
CA GLY A 13 0.29 7.10 1.52
C GLY A 13 0.44 7.38 0.02
N ALA A 14 -0.59 7.97 -0.58
CA ALA A 14 -0.70 8.17 -2.02
C ALA A 14 -0.14 9.53 -2.51
N SER A 15 0.55 10.29 -1.66
CA SER A 15 1.17 11.55 -2.05
C SER A 15 2.44 11.39 -2.89
N THR A 16 3.14 10.25 -2.78
CA THR A 16 4.42 9.99 -3.48
C THR A 16 4.61 8.51 -3.79
N GLY A 17 5.63 8.19 -4.59
CA GLY A 17 6.10 6.82 -4.83
C GLY A 17 5.03 5.90 -5.38
N ILE A 18 5.00 4.64 -4.90
CA ILE A 18 4.08 3.60 -5.37
C ILE A 18 2.62 4.02 -5.20
N GLY A 19 2.26 4.59 -4.04
CA GLY A 19 0.88 5.01 -3.78
C GLY A 19 0.38 6.08 -4.76
N ALA A 20 1.23 7.04 -5.14
CA ALA A 20 0.90 8.05 -6.14
C ALA A 20 0.69 7.44 -7.53
N ALA A 21 1.61 6.57 -7.97
CA ALA A 21 1.50 5.88 -9.25
C ALA A 21 0.22 5.02 -9.33
N VAL A 22 -0.11 4.30 -8.25
CA VAL A 22 -1.34 3.50 -8.15
C VAL A 22 -2.59 4.37 -8.22
N ALA A 23 -2.63 5.50 -7.48
CA ALA A 23 -3.76 6.42 -7.48
C ALA A 23 -4.03 7.00 -8.89
N ILE A 24 -2.96 7.42 -9.57
CA ILE A 24 -3.03 7.93 -10.96
C ILE A 24 -3.53 6.83 -11.91
N ALA A 25 -2.98 5.62 -11.80
CA ALA A 25 -3.36 4.51 -12.66
C ALA A 25 -4.80 4.04 -12.45
N TYR A 26 -5.29 4.02 -11.20
CA TYR A 26 -6.70 3.72 -10.90
C TYR A 26 -7.63 4.77 -11.51
N ALA A 27 -7.32 6.05 -11.35
CA ALA A 27 -8.09 7.13 -11.95
C ALA A 27 -8.09 7.06 -13.49
N ALA A 28 -6.98 6.70 -14.12
CA ALA A 28 -6.88 6.48 -15.57
C ALA A 28 -7.74 5.29 -16.07
N ARG A 29 -8.19 4.39 -15.17
CA ARG A 29 -9.15 3.33 -15.46
C ARG A 29 -10.60 3.72 -15.13
N GLY A 30 -10.84 5.00 -14.85
CA GLY A 30 -12.17 5.53 -14.55
C GLY A 30 -12.62 5.27 -13.11
N MET A 31 -11.71 4.95 -12.20
CA MET A 31 -12.03 4.89 -10.77
C MET A 31 -12.03 6.29 -10.15
N ARG A 32 -12.82 6.48 -9.09
CA ARG A 32 -12.75 7.68 -8.22
C ARG A 32 -11.80 7.37 -7.05
N VAL A 33 -10.85 8.27 -6.75
CA VAL A 33 -9.74 7.96 -5.84
C VAL A 33 -9.62 8.97 -4.69
N ALA A 34 -9.64 8.48 -3.45
CA ALA A 34 -9.20 9.22 -2.28
C ALA A 34 -7.68 9.05 -2.13
N VAL A 35 -6.95 10.15 -2.30
CA VAL A 35 -5.48 10.25 -2.21
C VAL A 35 -5.11 10.59 -0.77
N HIS A 36 -4.84 9.57 0.04
CA HIS A 36 -4.50 9.80 1.45
C HIS A 36 -3.03 10.18 1.64
N TYR A 37 -2.80 11.14 2.54
CA TYR A 37 -1.48 11.61 2.97
C TYR A 37 -1.47 11.96 4.47
N ASN A 38 -0.27 12.09 5.06
CA ASN A 38 -0.09 12.61 6.43
C ASN A 38 0.42 14.04 6.42
N SER A 39 1.65 14.28 5.99
CA SER A 39 2.33 15.59 6.07
C SER A 39 2.62 16.22 4.71
N SER A 40 2.60 15.46 3.62
CA SER A 40 3.00 15.91 2.28
C SER A 40 1.80 16.44 1.48
N ALA A 41 1.14 17.51 1.97
CA ALA A 41 -0.07 18.08 1.36
C ALA A 41 0.16 18.52 -0.09
N GLU A 42 1.20 19.29 -0.34
CA GLU A 42 1.53 19.78 -1.68
C GLU A 42 1.73 18.64 -2.70
N ALA A 43 2.42 17.57 -2.28
CA ALA A 43 2.61 16.41 -3.14
C ALA A 43 1.29 15.67 -3.42
N ALA A 44 0.42 15.53 -2.41
CA ALA A 44 -0.90 14.94 -2.60
C ALA A 44 -1.78 15.77 -3.54
N GLU A 45 -1.74 17.10 -3.41
CA GLU A 45 -2.45 18.02 -4.31
C GLU A 45 -1.94 17.91 -5.75
N LYS A 46 -0.63 17.75 -5.97
CA LYS A 46 -0.05 17.51 -7.30
C LYS A 46 -0.58 16.21 -7.92
N VAL A 47 -0.69 15.13 -7.12
CA VAL A 47 -1.28 13.87 -7.60
C VAL A 47 -2.73 14.08 -8.02
N VAL A 48 -3.53 14.75 -7.18
CA VAL A 48 -4.94 15.06 -7.51
C VAL A 48 -5.05 15.95 -8.74
N ALA A 49 -4.19 16.97 -8.87
CA ALA A 49 -4.16 17.85 -10.04
C ALA A 49 -3.82 17.06 -11.32
N THR A 50 -2.87 16.14 -11.26
CA THR A 50 -2.52 15.25 -12.38
C THR A 50 -3.71 14.40 -12.80
N ILE A 51 -4.40 13.78 -11.83
CA ILE A 51 -5.60 12.97 -12.09
C ILE A 51 -6.70 13.81 -12.74
N LYS A 52 -7.02 14.98 -12.18
CA LYS A 52 -8.06 15.87 -12.69
C LYS A 52 -7.70 16.45 -14.06
N GLY A 53 -6.42 16.80 -14.27
CA GLY A 53 -5.93 17.27 -15.57
C GLY A 53 -6.07 16.23 -16.70
N ALA A 54 -6.07 14.95 -16.35
CA ALA A 54 -6.34 13.83 -17.26
C ALA A 54 -7.85 13.46 -17.37
N GLY A 55 -8.74 14.24 -16.74
CA GLY A 55 -10.19 13.99 -16.77
C GLY A 55 -10.68 12.97 -15.71
N GLY A 56 -9.84 12.54 -14.80
CA GLY A 56 -10.20 11.65 -13.70
C GLY A 56 -10.80 12.39 -12.49
N ASP A 57 -11.28 11.63 -11.52
CA ASP A 57 -11.86 12.15 -10.27
C ASP A 57 -11.06 11.70 -9.06
N ALA A 58 -10.53 12.65 -8.30
CA ALA A 58 -9.80 12.39 -7.06
C ALA A 58 -9.88 13.60 -6.10
N PHE A 59 -9.65 13.32 -4.83
CA PHE A 59 -9.49 14.35 -3.79
C PHE A 59 -8.43 13.92 -2.78
N THR A 60 -7.85 14.90 -2.08
CA THR A 60 -6.90 14.67 -1.00
C THR A 60 -7.62 14.29 0.30
N LEU A 61 -7.02 13.41 1.08
CA LEU A 61 -7.53 12.96 2.38
C LEU A 61 -6.38 12.92 3.40
N ARG A 62 -6.48 13.71 4.46
CA ARG A 62 -5.40 13.78 5.47
C ARG A 62 -5.70 12.93 6.69
N ALA A 63 -4.77 12.06 7.08
CA ALA A 63 -4.76 11.42 8.39
C ALA A 63 -3.34 10.99 8.78
N ASP A 64 -3.04 10.99 10.08
CA ASP A 64 -1.86 10.29 10.60
C ASP A 64 -2.22 8.82 10.85
N VAL A 65 -1.55 7.90 10.17
CA VAL A 65 -1.82 6.47 10.30
C VAL A 65 -1.42 5.89 11.67
N ARG A 66 -0.74 6.66 12.52
CA ARG A 66 -0.48 6.31 13.91
C ARG A 66 -1.69 6.53 14.82
N ASP A 67 -2.60 7.39 14.40
CA ASP A 67 -3.82 7.73 15.14
C ASP A 67 -5.04 6.97 14.57
N THR A 68 -5.54 6.01 15.33
CA THR A 68 -6.68 5.20 14.92
C THR A 68 -7.99 5.97 14.87
N ALA A 69 -8.14 7.06 15.64
CA ALA A 69 -9.30 7.94 15.53
C ALA A 69 -9.26 8.75 14.24
N ALA A 70 -8.08 9.25 13.85
CA ALA A 70 -7.88 9.92 12.57
C ALA A 70 -8.14 8.96 11.39
N ILE A 71 -7.70 7.69 11.47
CA ILE A 71 -8.00 6.66 10.46
C ILE A 71 -9.51 6.47 10.31
N LYS A 72 -10.24 6.34 11.43
CA LYS A 72 -11.70 6.18 11.42
C LYS A 72 -12.39 7.36 10.73
N ALA A 73 -12.05 8.59 11.14
CA ALA A 73 -12.62 9.80 10.56
C ALA A 73 -12.32 9.90 9.05
N ALA A 74 -11.07 9.67 8.65
CA ALA A 74 -10.66 9.69 7.25
C ALA A 74 -11.36 8.61 6.42
N THR A 75 -11.53 7.40 6.96
CA THR A 75 -12.24 6.32 6.25
C THR A 75 -13.70 6.69 6.02
N GLN A 76 -14.37 7.26 7.03
CA GLN A 76 -15.75 7.73 6.89
C GLN A 76 -15.86 8.85 5.87
N GLU A 77 -14.97 9.84 5.92
CA GLU A 77 -14.92 10.94 4.94
C GLU A 77 -14.70 10.41 3.51
N ALA A 78 -13.78 9.45 3.34
CA ALA A 78 -13.56 8.82 2.03
C ALA A 78 -14.82 8.10 1.54
N HIS A 79 -15.47 7.32 2.39
CA HIS A 79 -16.71 6.63 2.07
C HIS A 79 -17.81 7.60 1.62
N ASP A 80 -18.02 8.67 2.37
CA ASP A 80 -19.10 9.64 2.08
C ASP A 80 -18.85 10.40 0.78
N LYS A 81 -17.61 10.85 0.54
CA LYS A 81 -17.24 11.55 -0.69
C LYS A 81 -17.22 10.65 -1.93
N LEU A 82 -16.81 9.39 -1.78
CA LEU A 82 -16.78 8.43 -2.89
C LEU A 82 -18.15 7.79 -3.17
N GLY A 83 -19.05 7.78 -2.19
CA GLY A 83 -20.30 7.00 -2.24
C GLY A 83 -20.07 5.50 -2.03
N GLY A 84 -18.99 5.15 -1.34
CA GLY A 84 -18.57 3.79 -1.03
C GLY A 84 -17.07 3.58 -1.25
N ILE A 85 -16.55 2.41 -0.83
CA ILE A 85 -15.16 2.00 -1.04
C ILE A 85 -15.14 0.60 -1.60
N ASP A 86 -14.74 0.45 -2.87
CA ASP A 86 -14.61 -0.85 -3.53
C ASP A 86 -13.21 -1.44 -3.39
N VAL A 87 -12.19 -0.58 -3.32
CA VAL A 87 -10.78 -0.96 -3.20
C VAL A 87 -10.11 -0.19 -2.08
N LEU A 88 -9.47 -0.89 -1.16
CA LEU A 88 -8.56 -0.32 -0.18
C LEU A 88 -7.12 -0.71 -0.53
N VAL A 89 -6.22 0.27 -0.66
CA VAL A 89 -4.79 0.03 -0.78
C VAL A 89 -4.09 0.51 0.47
N ASN A 90 -3.62 -0.41 1.30
CA ASN A 90 -2.81 -0.16 2.48
C ASN A 90 -1.33 -0.02 2.08
N ASN A 91 -0.97 1.16 1.54
CA ASN A 91 0.39 1.44 1.06
C ASN A 91 1.21 2.30 2.04
N ALA A 92 0.58 3.09 2.89
CA ALA A 92 1.32 3.90 3.87
C ALA A 92 2.32 3.05 4.68
N GLY A 93 3.55 3.51 4.76
CA GLY A 93 4.61 2.79 5.47
C GLY A 93 5.90 3.61 5.56
N SER A 94 6.73 3.28 6.54
CA SER A 94 8.04 3.92 6.77
C SER A 94 8.98 2.96 7.47
N LEU A 95 10.27 3.05 7.17
CA LEU A 95 11.31 2.36 7.94
C LEU A 95 11.54 3.05 9.30
N VAL A 96 11.14 4.32 9.43
CA VAL A 96 11.35 5.20 10.59
C VAL A 96 12.84 5.48 10.79
N LYS A 97 13.61 4.46 11.16
CA LYS A 97 15.06 4.55 11.39
C LYS A 97 15.72 3.19 11.16
N ARG A 98 16.93 3.18 10.62
CA ARG A 98 17.80 2.00 10.67
C ARG A 98 18.43 1.91 12.06
N LEU A 99 18.34 0.76 12.71
CA LEU A 99 18.74 0.59 14.08
C LEU A 99 19.49 -0.74 14.26
N PRO A 100 20.80 -0.73 14.56
CA PRO A 100 21.49 -1.94 14.98
C PRO A 100 20.84 -2.54 16.21
N ILE A 101 20.87 -3.87 16.37
CA ILE A 101 20.19 -4.54 17.50
C ILE A 101 20.76 -4.10 18.87
N ALA A 102 22.03 -3.73 18.92
CA ALA A 102 22.64 -3.23 20.15
C ALA A 102 22.06 -1.88 20.62
N ASP A 103 21.48 -1.10 19.69
CA ASP A 103 20.85 0.20 19.94
C ASP A 103 19.32 0.10 19.95
N PHE A 104 18.76 -1.09 20.20
CA PHE A 104 17.32 -1.31 20.20
C PHE A 104 16.59 -0.28 21.06
N ASP A 105 15.49 0.25 20.57
CA ASP A 105 14.70 1.31 21.18
C ASP A 105 13.20 0.96 21.07
N ASP A 106 12.53 0.84 22.22
CA ASP A 106 11.11 0.47 22.31
C ASP A 106 10.22 1.50 21.61
N ALA A 107 10.54 2.79 21.68
CA ALA A 107 9.74 3.82 21.02
C ALA A 107 9.84 3.72 19.50
N VAL A 108 11.01 3.40 18.95
CA VAL A 108 11.19 3.14 17.51
C VAL A 108 10.47 1.85 17.11
N PHE A 109 10.52 0.82 17.95
CA PHE A 109 9.78 -0.42 17.72
C PHE A 109 8.27 -0.16 17.62
N ASP A 110 7.71 0.54 18.59
CA ASP A 110 6.29 0.88 18.62
C ASP A 110 5.90 1.74 17.40
N GLU A 111 6.69 2.75 17.05
CA GLU A 111 6.43 3.61 15.89
C GLU A 111 6.43 2.81 14.58
N VAL A 112 7.41 1.92 14.38
CA VAL A 112 7.48 1.05 13.20
C VAL A 112 6.26 0.15 13.11
N LEU A 113 5.84 -0.47 14.22
CA LEU A 113 4.64 -1.33 14.24
C LEU A 113 3.37 -0.52 14.03
N HIS A 114 3.27 0.66 14.63
CA HIS A 114 2.10 1.53 14.45
C HIS A 114 1.91 1.93 12.99
N ILE A 115 2.99 2.35 12.32
CA ILE A 115 2.92 2.81 10.92
C ILE A 115 2.70 1.65 9.94
N ASN A 116 3.40 0.51 10.12
CA ASN A 116 3.45 -0.52 9.08
C ASN A 116 2.53 -1.72 9.31
N ALA A 117 2.11 -1.98 10.56
CA ALA A 117 1.30 -3.14 10.91
C ALA A 117 -0.07 -2.74 11.47
N ARG A 118 -0.13 -1.97 12.55
CA ARG A 118 -1.38 -1.57 13.19
C ARG A 118 -2.26 -0.74 12.27
N SER A 119 -1.68 0.19 11.50
CA SER A 119 -2.44 1.02 10.55
C SER A 119 -3.18 0.19 9.51
N VAL A 120 -2.55 -0.87 8.98
CA VAL A 120 -3.18 -1.79 8.01
C VAL A 120 -4.42 -2.42 8.60
N LEU A 121 -4.33 -2.96 9.82
CA LEU A 121 -5.49 -3.55 10.50
C LEU A 121 -6.54 -2.49 10.86
N ALA A 122 -6.13 -1.28 11.24
CA ALA A 122 -7.04 -0.20 11.58
C ALA A 122 -7.86 0.24 10.35
N PHE A 123 -7.24 0.42 9.18
CA PHE A 123 -7.99 0.70 7.95
C PHE A 123 -8.90 -0.47 7.56
N CYS A 124 -8.44 -1.72 7.66
CA CYS A 124 -9.29 -2.89 7.40
C CYS A 124 -10.52 -2.91 8.34
N ARG A 125 -10.32 -2.65 9.64
CA ARG A 125 -11.39 -2.59 10.63
C ARG A 125 -12.48 -1.58 10.28
N GLU A 126 -12.09 -0.41 9.78
CA GLU A 126 -13.05 0.64 9.42
C GLU A 126 -13.69 0.40 8.04
N VAL A 127 -12.95 -0.14 7.07
CA VAL A 127 -13.45 -0.32 5.69
C VAL A 127 -14.32 -1.57 5.56
N VAL A 128 -14.00 -2.67 6.25
CA VAL A 128 -14.73 -3.95 6.09
C VAL A 128 -16.23 -3.83 6.40
N PRO A 129 -16.68 -3.18 7.49
CA PRO A 129 -18.11 -2.99 7.73
C PRO A 129 -18.81 -2.21 6.61
N LEU A 130 -18.12 -1.21 6.02
CA LEU A 130 -18.63 -0.41 4.90
C LEU A 130 -18.76 -1.27 3.62
N MET A 131 -17.75 -2.09 3.31
CA MET A 131 -17.81 -3.04 2.19
C MET A 131 -18.92 -4.07 2.38
N ARG A 132 -19.12 -4.58 3.59
CA ARG A 132 -20.24 -5.49 3.93
C ARG A 132 -21.59 -4.82 3.68
N ALA A 133 -21.76 -3.60 4.15
CA ALA A 133 -23.02 -2.84 3.98
C ALA A 133 -23.30 -2.55 2.48
N GLN A 134 -22.28 -2.37 1.66
CA GLN A 134 -22.41 -2.21 0.20
C GLN A 134 -22.91 -3.48 -0.50
N GLY A 135 -22.71 -4.68 0.06
CA GLY A 135 -23.22 -5.96 -0.42
C GLY A 135 -22.65 -6.45 -1.76
N ARG A 136 -21.63 -5.75 -2.34
CA ARG A 136 -21.05 -6.07 -3.66
C ARG A 136 -19.61 -6.60 -3.59
N GLY A 137 -19.13 -6.97 -2.38
CA GLY A 137 -17.77 -7.42 -2.16
C GLY A 137 -16.77 -6.27 -2.18
N GLY A 138 -15.50 -6.60 -2.40
CA GLY A 138 -14.42 -5.60 -2.45
C GLY A 138 -13.04 -6.21 -2.64
N SER A 139 -12.03 -5.36 -2.77
CA SER A 139 -10.63 -5.76 -2.82
C SER A 139 -9.79 -4.95 -1.84
N ILE A 140 -9.05 -5.65 -0.97
CA ILE A 140 -8.05 -5.06 -0.09
C ILE A 140 -6.68 -5.48 -0.60
N VAL A 141 -5.83 -4.52 -0.92
CA VAL A 141 -4.45 -4.74 -1.38
C VAL A 141 -3.49 -4.14 -0.38
N ASN A 142 -2.81 -5.00 0.37
CA ASN A 142 -1.80 -4.58 1.33
C ASN A 142 -0.44 -4.45 0.65
N VAL A 143 0.40 -3.52 1.12
CA VAL A 143 1.78 -3.41 0.65
C VAL A 143 2.71 -4.04 1.68
N SER A 144 3.24 -5.21 1.33
CA SER A 144 4.30 -5.89 2.05
C SER A 144 5.67 -5.35 1.58
N SER A 145 6.68 -6.17 1.51
CA SER A 145 8.03 -5.84 1.01
C SER A 145 8.85 -7.09 0.83
N ILE A 146 9.81 -7.07 -0.07
CA ILE A 146 10.88 -8.08 -0.12
C ILE A 146 11.60 -8.22 1.23
N ALA A 147 11.66 -7.15 2.02
CA ALA A 147 12.22 -7.17 3.37
C ALA A 147 11.53 -8.20 4.28
N ALA A 148 10.24 -8.47 4.08
CA ALA A 148 9.50 -9.51 4.79
C ALA A 148 10.03 -10.92 4.54
N ARG A 149 10.80 -11.11 3.45
CA ARG A 149 11.35 -12.40 3.02
C ARG A 149 12.81 -12.57 3.42
N ASN A 150 13.59 -11.50 3.28
CA ASN A 150 15.06 -11.54 3.46
C ASN A 150 15.57 -10.79 4.70
N GLY A 151 14.67 -10.25 5.55
CA GLY A 151 15.03 -9.49 6.75
C GLY A 151 15.39 -8.03 6.47
N GLY A 152 15.41 -7.59 5.22
CA GLY A 152 15.83 -6.24 4.82
C GLY A 152 17.36 -6.06 4.87
N GLY A 153 17.82 -4.82 4.61
CA GLY A 153 19.23 -4.46 4.79
C GLY A 153 19.57 -4.18 6.25
N PRO A 154 20.83 -3.92 6.57
CA PRO A 154 21.29 -3.66 7.94
C PRO A 154 20.42 -2.65 8.69
N GLY A 155 20.02 -2.98 9.91
CA GLY A 155 19.18 -2.15 10.78
C GLY A 155 17.72 -2.02 10.35
N ALA A 156 17.23 -2.83 9.40
CA ALA A 156 15.84 -2.78 8.90
C ALA A 156 14.94 -3.90 9.46
N TYR A 157 15.43 -4.68 10.42
CA TYR A 157 14.73 -5.88 10.92
C TYR A 157 13.35 -5.58 11.54
N LEU A 158 13.16 -4.42 12.18
CA LEU A 158 11.84 -4.01 12.70
C LEU A 158 10.83 -3.80 11.57
N TYR A 159 11.23 -3.06 10.53
CA TYR A 159 10.41 -2.87 9.35
C TYR A 159 10.13 -4.21 8.64
N ALA A 160 11.17 -5.05 8.47
CA ALA A 160 11.04 -6.37 7.88
C ALA A 160 10.05 -7.25 8.64
N GLY A 161 10.13 -7.26 9.98
CA GLY A 161 9.18 -7.95 10.85
C GLY A 161 7.76 -7.45 10.71
N ALA A 162 7.56 -6.11 10.67
CA ALA A 162 6.26 -5.51 10.46
C ALA A 162 5.66 -5.87 9.07
N LYS A 163 6.48 -5.92 8.02
CA LYS A 163 6.04 -6.35 6.68
C LYS A 163 5.80 -7.88 6.60
N GLY A 164 6.52 -8.67 7.39
CA GLY A 164 6.23 -10.10 7.62
C GLY A 164 4.86 -10.30 8.27
N PHE A 165 4.55 -9.50 9.30
CA PHE A 165 3.22 -9.46 9.91
C PHE A 165 2.13 -9.16 8.87
N VAL A 166 2.30 -8.13 8.02
CA VAL A 166 1.33 -7.79 6.97
C VAL A 166 1.10 -8.96 6.01
N SER A 167 2.17 -9.66 5.60
CA SER A 167 2.06 -10.83 4.73
C SER A 167 1.25 -11.96 5.37
N THR A 168 1.46 -12.23 6.66
CA THR A 168 0.73 -13.26 7.39
C THR A 168 -0.72 -12.84 7.65
N ALA A 169 -0.95 -11.59 8.09
CA ALA A 169 -2.28 -11.04 8.33
C ALA A 169 -3.13 -11.02 7.04
N THR A 170 -2.54 -10.76 5.88
CA THR A 170 -3.23 -10.84 4.58
C THR A 170 -3.88 -12.21 4.37
N ARG A 171 -3.19 -13.31 4.69
CA ARG A 171 -3.73 -14.66 4.56
C ARG A 171 -4.87 -14.94 5.55
N GLY A 172 -4.74 -14.45 6.79
CA GLY A 172 -5.78 -14.57 7.81
C GLY A 172 -7.05 -13.82 7.42
N LEU A 173 -6.91 -12.54 7.04
CA LEU A 173 -8.01 -11.70 6.59
C LEU A 173 -8.68 -12.25 5.31
N ALA A 174 -7.91 -12.82 4.39
CA ALA A 174 -8.46 -13.44 3.17
C ALA A 174 -9.43 -14.59 3.51
N LYS A 175 -9.09 -15.43 4.49
CA LYS A 175 -9.98 -16.53 4.95
C LYS A 175 -11.22 -15.97 5.65
N GLU A 176 -11.04 -14.98 6.52
CA GLU A 176 -12.13 -14.39 7.30
C GLU A 176 -13.16 -13.68 6.42
N LEU A 177 -12.69 -12.94 5.39
CA LEU A 177 -13.52 -12.04 4.60
C LEU A 177 -14.04 -12.67 3.29
N ALA A 178 -13.62 -13.89 2.95
CA ALA A 178 -14.09 -14.60 1.76
C ALA A 178 -15.63 -14.78 1.71
N PRO A 179 -16.34 -15.11 2.82
CA PRO A 179 -17.80 -15.18 2.80
C PRO A 179 -18.49 -13.87 2.41
N ASP A 180 -17.84 -12.74 2.68
CA ASP A 180 -18.33 -11.40 2.33
C ASP A 180 -17.97 -11.00 0.87
N ARG A 181 -17.34 -11.88 0.10
CA ARG A 181 -16.79 -11.62 -1.23
C ARG A 181 -15.74 -10.49 -1.24
N ILE A 182 -15.04 -10.28 -0.13
CA ILE A 182 -13.95 -9.34 -0.01
C ILE A 182 -12.64 -10.12 -0.18
N ARG A 183 -11.91 -9.84 -1.26
CA ARG A 183 -10.60 -10.44 -1.50
C ARG A 183 -9.53 -9.62 -0.78
N VAL A 184 -8.57 -10.31 -0.17
CA VAL A 184 -7.44 -9.66 0.51
C VAL A 184 -6.15 -10.25 -0.02
N ASN A 185 -5.34 -9.44 -0.68
CA ASN A 185 -4.05 -9.82 -1.22
C ASN A 185 -2.97 -8.81 -0.81
N ALA A 186 -1.73 -9.10 -1.09
CA ALA A 186 -0.64 -8.14 -0.92
C ALA A 186 0.24 -8.06 -2.18
N VAL A 187 0.80 -6.88 -2.41
CA VAL A 187 1.95 -6.68 -3.28
C VAL A 187 3.19 -6.60 -2.40
N SER A 188 4.26 -7.27 -2.82
CA SER A 188 5.57 -7.28 -2.15
C SER A 188 6.62 -6.66 -3.09
N PRO A 189 6.78 -5.32 -3.06
CA PRO A 189 7.78 -4.65 -3.86
C PRO A 189 9.21 -5.04 -3.46
N GLY A 190 10.10 -5.08 -4.43
CA GLY A 190 11.54 -5.07 -4.21
C GLY A 190 12.06 -3.68 -3.88
N VAL A 191 13.24 -3.36 -4.40
CA VAL A 191 13.83 -2.01 -4.29
C VAL A 191 13.25 -1.13 -5.40
N ILE A 192 12.41 -0.16 -5.01
CA ILE A 192 11.70 0.75 -5.93
C ILE A 192 12.16 2.19 -5.67
N GLN A 193 12.58 2.90 -6.71
CA GLN A 193 13.04 4.29 -6.62
C GLN A 193 11.90 5.20 -6.15
N THR A 194 11.97 5.61 -4.91
CA THR A 194 10.94 6.42 -4.24
C THR A 194 11.59 7.28 -3.15
N PRO A 195 10.93 8.33 -2.64
CA PRO A 195 11.42 9.11 -1.48
C PRO A 195 11.74 8.27 -0.24
N PHE A 196 11.23 7.04 -0.14
CA PHE A 196 11.62 6.10 0.91
C PHE A 196 13.12 5.76 0.83
N HIS A 197 13.64 5.45 -0.37
CA HIS A 197 15.05 5.14 -0.55
C HIS A 197 15.93 6.37 -0.46
N ASP A 198 15.47 7.53 -0.92
CA ASP A 198 16.18 8.81 -0.77
C ASP A 198 16.44 9.12 0.71
N ARG A 199 15.51 8.75 1.59
CA ARG A 199 15.60 8.98 3.03
C ARG A 199 16.40 7.89 3.77
N PHE A 200 16.30 6.63 3.36
CA PHE A 200 16.78 5.50 4.17
C PHE A 200 17.89 4.67 3.53
N SER A 201 18.38 5.03 2.34
CA SER A 201 19.42 4.26 1.65
C SER A 201 20.54 5.17 1.17
N THR A 202 21.78 4.76 1.40
CA THR A 202 22.93 5.45 0.80
C THR A 202 23.10 5.02 -0.66
N PRO A 203 23.79 5.82 -1.51
CA PRO A 203 24.11 5.42 -2.88
C PRO A 203 24.81 4.05 -2.97
N GLN A 204 25.76 3.78 -2.05
CA GLN A 204 26.48 2.50 -2.00
C GLN A 204 25.54 1.33 -1.69
N LEU A 205 24.54 1.54 -0.78
CA LEU A 205 23.55 0.53 -0.47
C LEU A 205 22.61 0.26 -1.66
N LEU A 206 22.22 1.29 -2.39
CA LEU A 206 21.41 1.16 -3.61
C LEU A 206 22.14 0.39 -4.70
N GLU A 207 23.44 0.65 -4.92
CA GLU A 207 24.25 -0.13 -5.87
C GLU A 207 24.36 -1.60 -5.44
N SER A 208 24.53 -1.88 -4.15
CA SER A 208 24.54 -3.26 -3.64
C SER A 208 23.20 -3.97 -3.86
N PHE A 209 22.09 -3.27 -3.69
CA PHE A 209 20.76 -3.82 -3.99
C PHE A 209 20.58 -4.10 -5.47
N LYS A 210 20.98 -3.14 -6.32
CA LYS A 210 20.91 -3.30 -7.79
C LYS A 210 21.70 -4.50 -8.28
N ALA A 211 22.90 -4.72 -7.75
CA ALA A 211 23.73 -5.88 -8.10
C ALA A 211 23.07 -7.23 -7.74
N ALA A 212 22.16 -7.26 -6.77
CA ALA A 212 21.43 -8.46 -6.36
C ALA A 212 20.11 -8.68 -7.12
N ILE A 213 19.72 -7.76 -8.01
CA ILE A 213 18.48 -7.86 -8.80
C ILE A 213 18.78 -8.51 -10.15
N PRO A 214 18.20 -9.68 -10.49
CA PRO A 214 18.41 -10.34 -11.78
C PRO A 214 18.11 -9.48 -13.00
N LEU A 215 17.07 -8.61 -12.94
CA LEU A 215 16.78 -7.64 -14.02
C LEU A 215 17.76 -6.45 -14.08
N ALA A 216 18.81 -6.45 -13.24
CA ALA A 216 19.94 -5.51 -13.23
C ALA A 216 19.54 -4.01 -13.14
N ARG A 217 18.36 -3.71 -12.60
CA ARG A 217 17.93 -2.33 -12.33
C ARG A 217 17.10 -2.23 -11.06
N ILE A 218 17.11 -1.06 -10.44
CA ILE A 218 16.11 -0.68 -9.43
C ILE A 218 14.78 -0.49 -10.16
N GLY A 219 13.69 -0.90 -9.52
CA GLY A 219 12.34 -0.71 -10.06
C GLY A 219 11.87 0.73 -9.92
N GLU A 220 10.93 1.13 -10.76
CA GLU A 220 10.21 2.39 -10.65
C GLU A 220 8.81 2.16 -10.08
N PRO A 221 8.13 3.18 -9.52
CA PRO A 221 6.76 3.05 -9.02
C PRO A 221 5.80 2.41 -10.03
N ASP A 222 5.95 2.74 -11.32
CA ASP A 222 5.13 2.21 -12.40
C ASP A 222 5.31 0.70 -12.63
N ASP A 223 6.46 0.11 -12.29
CA ASP A 223 6.66 -1.34 -12.34
C ASP A 223 5.68 -2.08 -11.40
N CYS A 224 5.23 -1.43 -10.34
CA CYS A 224 4.27 -2.02 -9.39
C CYS A 224 2.81 -1.88 -9.82
N VAL A 225 2.48 -0.89 -10.64
CA VAL A 225 1.10 -0.51 -10.97
C VAL A 225 0.29 -1.69 -11.52
N GLY A 226 0.87 -2.49 -12.41
CA GLY A 226 0.20 -3.64 -13.01
C GLY A 226 -0.35 -4.64 -11.98
N ALA A 227 0.41 -4.88 -10.90
CA ALA A 227 0.00 -5.76 -9.82
C ALA A 227 -1.23 -5.22 -9.07
N PHE A 228 -1.28 -3.92 -8.79
CA PHE A 228 -2.42 -3.30 -8.12
C PHE A 228 -3.67 -3.28 -9.01
N LEU A 229 -3.53 -2.96 -10.29
CA LEU A 229 -4.62 -3.01 -11.25
C LEU A 229 -5.20 -4.43 -11.36
N TYR A 230 -4.33 -5.45 -11.45
CA TYR A 230 -4.72 -6.86 -11.48
C TYR A 230 -5.51 -7.24 -10.23
N LEU A 231 -4.98 -6.93 -9.03
CA LEU A 231 -5.62 -7.30 -7.77
C LEU A 231 -6.89 -6.52 -7.47
N ALA A 232 -7.06 -5.31 -8.00
CA ALA A 232 -8.29 -4.53 -7.89
C ALA A 232 -9.42 -5.09 -8.76
N SER A 233 -9.09 -5.62 -9.95
CA SER A 233 -10.05 -6.12 -10.92
C SER A 233 -10.67 -7.45 -10.49
N GLU A 234 -11.99 -7.50 -10.37
CA GLU A 234 -12.74 -8.74 -10.15
C GLU A 234 -12.67 -9.65 -11.37
N GLN A 235 -12.73 -9.06 -12.57
CA GLN A 235 -12.67 -9.79 -13.82
C GLN A 235 -11.35 -10.55 -14.00
N LEU A 236 -10.23 -9.97 -13.56
CA LEU A 236 -8.89 -10.57 -13.73
C LEU A 236 -8.45 -11.42 -12.53
N SER A 237 -8.88 -11.10 -11.33
CA SER A 237 -8.39 -11.73 -10.09
C SER A 237 -9.52 -12.14 -9.12
N GLY A 238 -10.74 -12.34 -9.62
CA GLY A 238 -11.89 -12.73 -8.78
C GLY A 238 -11.70 -14.05 -8.02
N TYR A 239 -10.81 -14.92 -8.49
CA TYR A 239 -10.46 -16.19 -7.82
C TYR A 239 -9.11 -16.13 -7.09
N VAL A 240 -8.57 -14.92 -6.85
CA VAL A 240 -7.27 -14.69 -6.18
C VAL A 240 -7.49 -14.00 -4.86
N THR A 241 -7.22 -14.70 -3.76
CA THR A 241 -7.22 -14.13 -2.40
C THR A 241 -6.14 -14.79 -1.54
N GLY A 242 -5.61 -14.09 -0.57
CA GLY A 242 -4.54 -14.54 0.32
C GLY A 242 -3.15 -14.59 -0.32
N GLN A 243 -2.97 -14.06 -1.54
CA GLN A 243 -1.71 -14.13 -2.26
C GLN A 243 -0.82 -12.93 -1.94
N ILE A 244 0.50 -13.19 -1.98
CA ILE A 244 1.54 -12.16 -1.89
C ILE A 244 2.23 -12.13 -3.25
N LEU A 245 1.92 -11.09 -4.05
CA LEU A 245 2.47 -10.94 -5.39
C LEU A 245 3.80 -10.19 -5.33
N GLU A 246 4.88 -10.90 -5.67
CA GLU A 246 6.24 -10.34 -5.67
C GLU A 246 6.45 -9.47 -6.93
N VAL A 247 6.92 -8.21 -6.74
CA VAL A 247 7.30 -7.28 -7.81
C VAL A 247 8.68 -6.73 -7.49
N ASN A 248 9.73 -7.50 -7.80
CA ASN A 248 11.08 -7.28 -7.27
C ASN A 248 12.22 -7.54 -8.27
N GLY A 249 11.92 -7.63 -9.57
CA GLY A 249 12.93 -7.85 -10.62
C GLY A 249 13.64 -9.21 -10.52
N GLY A 250 13.03 -10.19 -9.82
CA GLY A 250 13.60 -11.52 -9.59
C GLY A 250 14.53 -11.60 -8.37
N GLN A 251 14.65 -10.52 -7.58
CA GLN A 251 15.52 -10.50 -6.40
C GLN A 251 15.09 -11.54 -5.34
N TYR A 252 13.83 -11.91 -5.31
CA TYR A 252 13.29 -13.02 -4.52
C TYR A 252 12.23 -13.77 -5.33
N MET A 253 12.38 -15.08 -5.38
CA MET A 253 11.45 -16.03 -6.04
C MET A 253 11.02 -17.07 -4.99
N PRO A 254 9.78 -17.00 -4.42
CA PRO A 254 9.27 -17.91 -3.39
C PRO A 254 9.01 -19.33 -3.90
#